data_3b9b56063dbf7388ebb6d41ac3985d94
#
_entry.id   3b9b56063dbf7388ebb6d41ac3985d94
#
_cell.length_a   1.000
_cell.length_b   1.000
_cell.length_c   1.000
_cell.angle_alpha   90.00
_cell.angle_beta   90.00
_cell.angle_gamma   90.00
#
_symmetry.space_group_name_H-M   'P 1'
#
loop_
_entity.id
_entity.type
_entity.pdbx_description
1 polymer ?
#
loop_
_entity_poly.entity_id
_entity_poly.type
_entity_poly.pdbx_seq_one_letter_code
_entity_poly.pdbx_strand_id
1 'polypeptide(L)'
;MKNILSLILLLLSVSVFGQKIPVMQKKSTGKEIHIDVYSAFQKKAPMLKASQFVEDIEFVPLETTDDCILDEFINKIVVTKDYIFAHDYNSCYRFDRKGKFLNKIGAKGNGPGEYTKAMSISIDTINKWVYMSDNWQHKLVKYDYSGKHLGDIKHKISDARNIYLYKPSQLLVESMFYHFAKKGERFCFNFYSEKENRVLSRMSCDYPLIPKKMVSVAPIAYNYKGDLRVKDFWCDTIYRVVDPYHLESHVIIDRGKFERYKTDNKALTTGKLDPRHRMVLGISRIEETDRYILMVSRQGGIVHDKKTGTTHTGGINDNRSCVMEDLYGSPGIRSDHFPSCVQGNEYYTFRHAYEFMEEGNGKHTVTDARYDAFRKMVKGLKADDNPVFMIVKLKK
;
A
#
# COMPACT_ATOMS: atom_id res chain seq x y z
N MET A 1 51.10 33.10 -5.41
CA MET A 1 49.64 33.14 -5.78
C MET A 1 49.08 31.79 -6.24
N LYS A 2 49.82 30.93 -6.96
CA LYS A 2 49.33 29.59 -7.39
C LYS A 2 49.02 28.64 -6.21
N ASN A 3 49.76 28.70 -5.11
CA ASN A 3 49.57 27.78 -3.96
C ASN A 3 48.38 28.13 -3.07
N ILE A 4 47.87 29.36 -3.09
CA ILE A 4 46.71 29.79 -2.32
C ILE A 4 45.44 29.35 -3.02
N LEU A 5 45.39 29.36 -4.36
CA LEU A 5 44.27 28.89 -5.13
C LEU A 5 44.02 27.37 -4.99
N SER A 6 45.10 26.58 -4.92
CA SER A 6 45.05 25.14 -4.70
C SER A 6 44.55 24.80 -3.28
N LEU A 7 44.87 25.59 -2.27
CA LEU A 7 44.41 25.38 -0.89
C LEU A 7 42.93 25.73 -0.74
N ILE A 8 42.42 26.75 -1.44
CA ILE A 8 41.00 27.12 -1.45
C ILE A 8 40.15 26.07 -2.18
N LEU A 9 40.62 25.50 -3.28
CA LEU A 9 39.96 24.40 -3.97
C LEU A 9 39.92 23.11 -3.11
N LEU A 10 40.99 22.84 -2.32
CA LEU A 10 41.00 21.68 -1.42
C LEU A 10 40.05 21.87 -0.23
N LEU A 11 39.89 23.09 0.29
CA LEU A 11 38.95 23.40 1.37
C LEU A 11 37.48 23.36 0.93
N LEU A 12 37.21 23.64 -0.35
CA LEU A 12 35.83 23.48 -0.90
C LEU A 12 35.47 22.03 -1.20
N SER A 13 36.43 21.13 -1.38
CA SER A 13 36.17 19.70 -1.59
C SER A 13 35.99 18.92 -0.30
N VAL A 14 36.37 19.44 0.86
CA VAL A 14 36.27 18.76 2.17
C VAL A 14 34.90 18.97 2.84
N SER A 15 34.08 19.92 2.38
CA SER A 15 32.77 20.22 3.01
C SER A 15 31.62 19.33 2.53
N VAL A 16 31.85 18.34 1.65
CA VAL A 16 30.79 17.44 1.14
C VAL A 16 30.72 16.10 1.89
N PHE A 17 31.74 15.77 2.68
CA PHE A 17 31.74 14.53 3.45
C PHE A 17 31.24 14.78 4.88
N GLY A 18 29.93 14.54 5.12
CA GLY A 18 29.41 14.44 6.47
C GLY A 18 28.13 15.21 6.80
N GLN A 19 27.42 15.78 5.84
CA GLN A 19 26.11 16.37 6.17
C GLN A 19 25.16 15.27 6.63
N LYS A 20 24.76 15.34 7.92
CA LYS A 20 23.75 14.47 8.49
C LYS A 20 22.44 14.63 7.71
N ILE A 21 21.90 13.52 7.18
CA ILE A 21 20.63 13.56 6.43
C ILE A 21 19.55 14.12 7.35
N PRO A 22 18.82 15.18 6.93
CA PRO A 22 17.78 15.80 7.75
C PRO A 22 16.67 14.82 8.11
N VAL A 23 16.07 15.02 9.28
CA VAL A 23 14.84 14.32 9.69
C VAL A 23 13.65 15.21 9.35
N MET A 24 12.61 14.63 8.73
CA MET A 24 11.39 15.34 8.39
C MET A 24 10.72 15.90 9.65
N GLN A 25 10.33 17.17 9.61
CA GLN A 25 9.68 17.85 10.71
C GLN A 25 8.18 17.57 10.72
N LYS A 26 7.64 17.13 11.84
CA LYS A 26 6.20 16.87 12.05
C LYS A 26 5.55 18.07 12.71
N LYS A 27 4.45 18.59 12.12
CA LYS A 27 3.68 19.73 12.65
C LYS A 27 2.21 19.35 12.77
N SER A 28 1.58 19.70 13.89
CA SER A 28 0.12 19.65 14.04
C SER A 28 -0.54 20.81 13.29
N THR A 29 -1.66 20.53 12.64
CA THR A 29 -2.46 21.55 11.95
C THR A 29 -3.57 22.12 12.82
N GLY A 30 -3.98 21.41 13.87
CA GLY A 30 -5.17 21.70 14.66
C GLY A 30 -6.51 21.52 13.91
N LYS A 31 -6.44 20.88 12.72
CA LYS A 31 -7.60 20.60 11.84
C LYS A 31 -7.68 19.13 11.45
N GLU A 32 -7.13 18.26 12.28
CA GLU A 32 -7.06 16.83 12.02
C GLU A 32 -8.47 16.20 12.06
N ILE A 33 -8.68 15.19 11.22
CA ILE A 33 -9.83 14.29 11.32
C ILE A 33 -9.57 13.33 12.49
N HIS A 34 -10.47 13.28 13.47
CA HIS A 34 -10.38 12.36 14.60
C HIS A 34 -11.27 11.15 14.35
N ILE A 35 -10.71 9.94 14.46
CA ILE A 35 -11.42 8.68 14.22
C ILE A 35 -11.38 7.83 15.49
N ASP A 36 -12.51 7.75 16.21
CA ASP A 36 -12.66 6.86 17.36
C ASP A 36 -12.91 5.43 16.88
N VAL A 37 -11.83 4.65 16.79
CA VAL A 37 -11.92 3.23 16.42
C VAL A 37 -12.29 2.35 17.59
N TYR A 38 -11.97 2.75 18.82
CA TYR A 38 -12.25 1.95 19.99
C TYR A 38 -13.76 1.79 20.22
N SER A 39 -14.49 2.89 20.29
CA SER A 39 -15.94 2.87 20.49
C SER A 39 -16.66 2.17 19.33
N ALA A 40 -16.15 2.30 18.10
CA ALA A 40 -16.72 1.63 16.95
C ALA A 40 -16.62 0.10 17.08
N PHE A 41 -15.49 -0.45 17.51
CA PHE A 41 -15.31 -1.90 17.71
C PHE A 41 -16.12 -2.47 18.90
N GLN A 42 -16.55 -1.62 19.87
CA GLN A 42 -17.42 -2.09 20.95
C GLN A 42 -18.81 -2.56 20.45
N LYS A 43 -19.21 -2.14 19.26
CA LYS A 43 -20.47 -2.58 18.61
C LYS A 43 -20.44 -4.05 18.15
N LYS A 44 -19.27 -4.69 18.11
CA LYS A 44 -19.04 -6.13 17.83
C LYS A 44 -19.72 -6.64 16.56
N ALA A 45 -19.77 -5.83 15.49
CA ALA A 45 -20.28 -6.31 14.21
C ALA A 45 -19.39 -7.46 13.69
N PRO A 46 -20.01 -8.57 13.18
CA PRO A 46 -19.24 -9.74 12.72
C PRO A 46 -18.33 -9.39 11.54
N MET A 47 -18.82 -8.66 10.56
CA MET A 47 -18.09 -8.11 9.42
C MET A 47 -18.70 -6.78 8.99
N LEU A 48 -17.91 -5.97 8.26
CA LEU A 48 -18.47 -4.86 7.49
C LEU A 48 -19.36 -5.41 6.37
N LYS A 49 -20.44 -4.72 6.04
CA LYS A 49 -21.26 -5.02 4.85
C LYS A 49 -20.90 -4.04 3.74
N ALA A 50 -20.68 -4.55 2.54
CA ALA A 50 -20.40 -3.72 1.37
C ALA A 50 -21.52 -2.68 1.16
N SER A 51 -22.78 -3.08 1.29
CA SER A 51 -23.95 -2.20 1.17
C SER A 51 -23.94 -0.97 2.10
N GLN A 52 -23.12 -0.93 3.14
CA GLN A 52 -23.01 0.23 4.03
C GLN A 52 -22.31 1.42 3.36
N PHE A 53 -21.32 1.17 2.50
CA PHE A 53 -20.46 2.20 1.91
C PHE A 53 -20.22 2.03 0.39
N VAL A 54 -20.58 0.89 -0.17
CA VAL A 54 -20.44 0.59 -1.61
C VAL A 54 -21.76 0.88 -2.31
N GLU A 55 -21.69 1.54 -3.46
CA GLU A 55 -22.80 1.76 -4.38
C GLU A 55 -22.92 0.64 -5.39
N ASP A 56 -21.77 0.19 -5.95
CA ASP A 56 -21.73 -0.82 -7.00
C ASP A 56 -20.36 -1.49 -7.09
N ILE A 57 -20.33 -2.68 -7.71
CA ILE A 57 -19.10 -3.40 -8.02
C ILE A 57 -19.12 -3.81 -9.50
N GLU A 58 -18.06 -3.47 -10.22
CA GLU A 58 -17.80 -3.99 -11.56
C GLU A 58 -16.73 -5.09 -11.47
N PHE A 59 -17.04 -6.26 -12.03
CA PHE A 59 -16.16 -7.42 -12.04
C PHE A 59 -15.48 -7.51 -13.40
N VAL A 60 -14.16 -7.52 -13.41
CA VAL A 60 -13.32 -7.51 -14.61
C VAL A 60 -12.37 -8.72 -14.55
N PRO A 61 -12.72 -9.85 -15.19
CA PRO A 61 -11.77 -10.95 -15.34
C PRO A 61 -10.51 -10.48 -16.07
N LEU A 62 -9.34 -10.71 -15.51
CA LEU A 62 -8.09 -10.44 -16.22
C LEU A 62 -7.81 -11.56 -17.22
N GLU A 63 -7.47 -11.18 -18.46
CA GLU A 63 -7.21 -12.13 -19.53
C GLU A 63 -6.08 -13.10 -19.14
N THR A 64 -6.31 -14.39 -19.37
CA THR A 64 -5.36 -15.48 -19.14
C THR A 64 -4.84 -15.97 -20.45
N THR A 65 -3.52 -15.91 -20.67
CA THR A 65 -2.84 -16.45 -21.85
C THR A 65 -1.51 -17.07 -21.42
N ASP A 66 -0.87 -17.86 -22.27
CA ASP A 66 0.45 -18.46 -21.99
C ASP A 66 1.51 -17.38 -21.65
N ASP A 67 1.36 -16.16 -22.19
CA ASP A 67 2.24 -15.02 -21.93
C ASP A 67 1.85 -14.20 -20.70
N CYS A 68 0.68 -14.45 -20.12
CA CYS A 68 0.11 -13.67 -19.02
C CYS A 68 -0.57 -14.56 -17.99
N ILE A 69 0.22 -15.10 -17.09
CA ILE A 69 -0.25 -15.87 -15.93
C ILE A 69 0.32 -15.19 -14.69
N LEU A 70 -0.58 -14.68 -13.82
CA LEU A 70 -0.23 -14.12 -12.53
C LEU A 70 -0.05 -15.23 -11.50
N ASP A 71 0.94 -15.07 -10.62
CA ASP A 71 1.16 -15.95 -9.47
C ASP A 71 -0.01 -15.84 -8.48
N GLU A 72 -0.20 -16.87 -7.65
CA GLU A 72 -1.18 -16.88 -6.56
C GLU A 72 -0.99 -15.66 -5.61
N PHE A 73 0.26 -15.22 -5.42
CA PHE A 73 0.60 -14.10 -4.54
C PHE A 73 0.75 -12.79 -5.30
N ILE A 74 -0.35 -12.14 -5.62
CA ILE A 74 -0.31 -10.79 -6.17
C ILE A 74 0.14 -9.82 -5.08
N ASN A 75 1.27 -9.18 -5.31
CA ASN A 75 1.88 -8.25 -4.35
C ASN A 75 1.23 -6.86 -4.41
N LYS A 76 1.01 -6.35 -5.61
CA LYS A 76 0.48 -5.00 -5.78
C LYS A 76 -0.32 -4.87 -7.08
N ILE A 77 -1.46 -4.21 -6.97
CA ILE A 77 -2.22 -3.71 -8.12
C ILE A 77 -2.16 -2.18 -8.08
N VAL A 78 -1.84 -1.58 -9.21
CA VAL A 78 -1.90 -0.13 -9.39
C VAL A 78 -2.83 0.16 -10.56
N VAL A 79 -3.79 1.04 -10.33
CA VAL A 79 -4.76 1.43 -11.34
C VAL A 79 -4.52 2.87 -11.77
N THR A 80 -4.58 3.09 -13.06
CA THR A 80 -4.54 4.42 -13.66
C THR A 80 -5.86 4.69 -14.39
N LYS A 81 -6.02 5.87 -14.96
CA LYS A 81 -7.21 6.18 -15.77
C LYS A 81 -7.46 5.15 -16.87
N ASP A 82 -6.40 4.66 -17.53
CA ASP A 82 -6.49 3.86 -18.73
C ASP A 82 -6.07 2.40 -18.56
N TYR A 83 -5.33 2.06 -17.48
CA TYR A 83 -4.67 0.77 -17.33
C TYR A 83 -4.76 0.20 -15.92
N ILE A 84 -4.65 -1.12 -15.84
CA ILE A 84 -4.42 -1.91 -14.63
C ILE A 84 -3.02 -2.48 -14.74
N PHE A 85 -2.18 -2.30 -13.71
CA PHE A 85 -0.89 -2.94 -13.56
C PHE A 85 -0.98 -3.95 -12.41
N ALA A 86 -0.77 -5.21 -12.70
CA ALA A 86 -0.74 -6.28 -11.71
C ALA A 86 0.68 -6.84 -11.58
N HIS A 87 1.15 -6.95 -10.34
CA HIS A 87 2.53 -7.32 -10.02
C HIS A 87 2.57 -8.41 -8.95
N ASP A 88 3.30 -9.51 -9.20
CA ASP A 88 3.38 -10.72 -8.39
C ASP A 88 4.81 -11.06 -7.90
N TYR A 89 5.72 -10.10 -7.74
CA TYR A 89 7.16 -10.24 -7.47
C TYR A 89 8.01 -10.77 -8.63
N ASN A 90 7.49 -11.66 -9.47
CA ASN A 90 8.20 -12.28 -10.59
C ASN A 90 7.89 -11.60 -11.92
N SER A 91 6.71 -11.00 -12.01
CA SER A 91 6.17 -10.40 -13.22
C SER A 91 5.38 -9.13 -12.91
N CYS A 92 5.31 -8.25 -13.89
CA CYS A 92 4.40 -7.12 -13.89
C CYS A 92 3.71 -7.07 -15.25
N TYR A 93 2.39 -7.18 -15.24
CA TYR A 93 1.57 -7.19 -16.42
C TYR A 93 0.73 -5.90 -16.49
N ARG A 94 0.57 -5.38 -17.69
CA ARG A 94 -0.31 -4.27 -17.98
C ARG A 94 -1.54 -4.76 -18.75
N PHE A 95 -2.70 -4.37 -18.26
CA PHE A 95 -4.00 -4.63 -18.86
C PHE A 95 -4.70 -3.32 -19.20
N ASP A 96 -5.63 -3.32 -20.13
CA ASP A 96 -6.61 -2.25 -20.25
C ASP A 96 -7.64 -2.30 -19.10
N ARG A 97 -8.53 -1.32 -19.06
CA ARG A 97 -9.57 -1.25 -18.01
C ARG A 97 -10.64 -2.35 -18.12
N LYS A 98 -10.70 -3.08 -19.23
CA LYS A 98 -11.58 -4.22 -19.45
C LYS A 98 -10.93 -5.57 -19.17
N GLY A 99 -9.70 -5.56 -18.65
CA GLY A 99 -8.95 -6.76 -18.27
C GLY A 99 -8.17 -7.40 -19.43
N LYS A 100 -8.17 -6.81 -20.63
CA LYS A 100 -7.41 -7.34 -21.76
C LYS A 100 -5.91 -7.14 -21.54
N PHE A 101 -5.13 -8.20 -21.68
CA PHE A 101 -3.67 -8.16 -21.59
C PHE A 101 -3.08 -7.30 -22.71
N LEU A 102 -2.13 -6.46 -22.39
CA LEU A 102 -1.45 -5.58 -23.33
C LEU A 102 0.02 -5.96 -23.48
N ASN A 103 0.77 -6.03 -22.39
CA ASN A 103 2.17 -6.44 -22.39
C ASN A 103 2.71 -6.69 -20.96
N LYS A 104 3.84 -7.35 -20.89
CA LYS A 104 4.66 -7.50 -19.69
C LYS A 104 5.60 -6.30 -19.55
N ILE A 105 5.90 -5.89 -18.31
CA ILE A 105 6.83 -4.81 -17.99
C ILE A 105 8.10 -5.42 -17.44
N GLY A 106 9.22 -5.26 -18.17
CA GLY A 106 10.51 -5.79 -17.79
C GLY A 106 10.60 -7.31 -17.83
N ALA A 107 11.74 -7.83 -17.41
CA ALA A 107 12.04 -9.25 -17.36
C ALA A 107 12.80 -9.63 -16.09
N LYS A 108 12.62 -10.87 -15.63
CA LYS A 108 13.37 -11.45 -14.52
C LYS A 108 14.76 -11.86 -14.96
N GLY A 109 15.79 -11.44 -14.25
CA GLY A 109 17.20 -11.78 -14.54
C GLY A 109 18.17 -10.88 -13.78
N ASN A 110 19.44 -10.93 -14.18
CA ASN A 110 20.52 -10.16 -13.55
C ASN A 110 21.18 -9.14 -14.50
N GLY A 111 20.71 -9.06 -15.72
CA GLY A 111 21.24 -8.16 -16.75
C GLY A 111 20.76 -6.70 -16.59
N PRO A 112 21.29 -5.80 -17.44
CA PRO A 112 20.78 -4.42 -17.52
C PRO A 112 19.28 -4.42 -17.87
N GLY A 113 18.48 -3.68 -17.09
CA GLY A 113 17.04 -3.63 -17.29
C GLY A 113 16.29 -4.90 -16.89
N GLU A 114 16.93 -5.81 -16.17
CA GLU A 114 16.28 -6.96 -15.57
C GLU A 114 16.23 -6.80 -14.04
N TYR A 115 15.30 -7.51 -13.39
CA TYR A 115 15.18 -7.56 -11.93
C TYR A 115 15.19 -8.99 -11.43
N THR A 116 15.84 -9.24 -10.30
CA THR A 116 15.85 -10.59 -9.68
C THR A 116 14.53 -10.90 -8.99
N LYS A 117 14.01 -9.91 -8.26
CA LYS A 117 12.71 -9.95 -7.60
C LYS A 117 12.23 -8.52 -7.38
N ALA A 118 11.17 -8.14 -8.06
CA ALA A 118 10.58 -6.83 -7.83
C ALA A 118 9.78 -6.82 -6.52
N MET A 119 10.22 -6.04 -5.55
CA MET A 119 9.54 -5.93 -4.25
C MET A 119 8.33 -5.01 -4.30
N SER A 120 8.33 -4.05 -5.18
CA SER A 120 7.21 -3.11 -5.36
C SER A 120 7.29 -2.41 -6.72
N ILE A 121 6.15 -1.94 -7.18
CA ILE A 121 6.05 -1.06 -8.35
C ILE A 121 5.49 0.30 -7.96
N SER A 122 5.87 1.34 -8.70
CA SER A 122 5.24 2.66 -8.67
C SER A 122 5.06 3.19 -10.08
N ILE A 123 3.93 3.84 -10.32
CA ILE A 123 3.54 4.28 -11.66
C ILE A 123 3.57 5.81 -11.72
N ASP A 124 4.35 6.34 -12.64
CA ASP A 124 4.33 7.75 -13.01
C ASP A 124 3.38 7.93 -14.21
N THR A 125 2.20 8.46 -13.92
CA THR A 125 1.16 8.67 -14.94
C THR A 125 1.45 9.87 -15.84
N ILE A 126 2.31 10.79 -15.41
CA ILE A 126 2.67 11.98 -16.17
C ILE A 126 3.65 11.61 -17.29
N ASN A 127 4.74 10.93 -16.90
CA ASN A 127 5.78 10.52 -17.86
C ASN A 127 5.51 9.16 -18.50
N LYS A 128 4.48 8.42 -18.02
CA LYS A 128 4.17 7.04 -18.41
C LYS A 128 5.33 6.08 -18.11
N TRP A 129 5.87 6.18 -16.88
CA TRP A 129 6.95 5.32 -16.40
C TRP A 129 6.49 4.35 -15.33
N VAL A 130 7.16 3.21 -15.29
CA VAL A 130 7.02 2.20 -14.24
C VAL A 130 8.37 2.07 -13.53
N TYR A 131 8.36 2.30 -12.22
CA TYR A 131 9.51 2.04 -11.36
C TYR A 131 9.30 0.69 -10.66
N MET A 132 10.33 -0.15 -10.66
CA MET A 132 10.37 -1.40 -9.93
C MET A 132 11.51 -1.39 -8.93
N SER A 133 11.23 -1.75 -7.68
CA SER A 133 12.24 -1.85 -6.62
C SER A 133 12.82 -3.26 -6.58
N ASP A 134 14.11 -3.42 -6.91
CA ASP A 134 14.86 -4.66 -6.72
C ASP A 134 15.81 -4.52 -5.53
N ASN A 135 15.40 -5.06 -4.38
CA ASN A 135 16.19 -5.01 -3.16
C ASN A 135 17.46 -5.84 -3.20
N TRP A 136 17.45 -6.93 -3.95
CA TRP A 136 18.59 -7.82 -4.03
C TRP A 136 19.75 -7.19 -4.80
N GLN A 137 19.43 -6.37 -5.80
CA GLN A 137 20.43 -5.62 -6.57
C GLN A 137 20.59 -4.17 -6.10
N HIS A 138 19.90 -3.74 -5.04
CA HIS A 138 19.93 -2.35 -4.52
C HIS A 138 19.67 -1.30 -5.59
N LYS A 139 18.69 -1.54 -6.47
CA LYS A 139 18.36 -0.63 -7.56
C LYS A 139 16.86 -0.44 -7.73
N LEU A 140 16.49 0.66 -8.35
CA LEU A 140 15.19 0.85 -8.98
C LEU A 140 15.40 0.70 -10.48
N VAL A 141 14.61 -0.16 -11.11
CA VAL A 141 14.61 -0.31 -12.57
C VAL A 141 13.45 0.50 -13.12
N LYS A 142 13.72 1.30 -14.13
CA LYS A 142 12.73 2.19 -14.76
C LYS A 142 12.42 1.72 -16.17
N TYR A 143 11.11 1.60 -16.47
CA TYR A 143 10.58 1.24 -17.78
C TYR A 143 9.54 2.26 -18.24
N ASP A 144 9.29 2.30 -19.55
CA ASP A 144 8.06 2.90 -20.05
C ASP A 144 6.87 1.91 -20.00
N TYR A 145 5.68 2.36 -20.37
CA TYR A 145 4.48 1.52 -20.36
C TYR A 145 4.51 0.39 -21.39
N SER A 146 5.38 0.44 -22.41
CA SER A 146 5.59 -0.67 -23.34
C SER A 146 6.48 -1.77 -22.79
N GLY A 147 7.12 -1.54 -21.63
CA GLY A 147 8.11 -2.44 -21.03
C GLY A 147 9.54 -2.17 -21.48
N LYS A 148 9.78 -1.12 -22.28
CA LYS A 148 11.13 -0.71 -22.69
C LYS A 148 11.91 -0.19 -21.48
N HIS A 149 13.10 -0.72 -21.26
CA HIS A 149 14.02 -0.26 -20.23
C HIS A 149 14.49 1.18 -20.49
N LEU A 150 14.41 2.03 -19.48
CA LEU A 150 14.82 3.44 -19.52
C LEU A 150 16.07 3.73 -18.68
N GLY A 151 16.41 2.86 -17.74
CA GLY A 151 17.61 2.98 -16.91
C GLY A 151 17.46 2.36 -15.54
N ASP A 152 18.59 2.14 -14.90
CA ASP A 152 18.69 1.64 -13.54
C ASP A 152 19.19 2.75 -12.61
N ILE A 153 18.50 2.96 -11.50
CA ILE A 153 18.87 3.91 -10.47
C ILE A 153 19.46 3.10 -9.30
N LYS A 154 20.79 3.11 -9.18
CA LYS A 154 21.48 2.50 -8.04
C LYS A 154 21.35 3.42 -6.84
N HIS A 155 20.75 2.95 -5.77
CA HIS A 155 20.58 3.71 -4.54
C HIS A 155 21.33 3.07 -3.37
N LYS A 156 21.69 3.91 -2.38
CA LYS A 156 22.36 3.49 -1.15
C LYS A 156 21.36 3.26 0.00
N ILE A 157 20.08 3.09 -0.30
CA ILE A 157 19.07 2.81 0.71
C ILE A 157 19.11 1.31 0.96
N SER A 158 19.56 0.91 2.15
CA SER A 158 19.44 -0.48 2.57
C SER A 158 17.96 -0.82 2.78
N ASP A 159 17.59 -2.03 2.38
CA ASP A 159 16.26 -2.61 2.66
C ASP A 159 15.08 -1.80 2.11
N ALA A 160 15.23 -1.17 0.94
CA ALA A 160 14.15 -0.49 0.25
C ALA A 160 13.03 -1.49 -0.10
N ARG A 161 11.83 -1.34 0.45
CA ARG A 161 10.70 -2.25 0.22
C ARG A 161 9.71 -1.69 -0.80
N ASN A 162 8.91 -0.74 -0.37
CA ASN A 162 7.94 -0.09 -1.23
C ASN A 162 8.45 1.27 -1.69
N ILE A 163 8.07 1.65 -2.88
CA ILE A 163 8.34 2.95 -3.46
C ILE A 163 7.02 3.65 -3.79
N TYR A 164 6.97 4.95 -3.53
CA TYR A 164 5.83 5.81 -3.79
C TYR A 164 6.30 7.04 -4.52
N LEU A 165 5.71 7.32 -5.67
CA LEU A 165 6.00 8.54 -6.40
C LEU A 165 5.40 9.74 -5.66
N TYR A 166 6.24 10.75 -5.36
CA TYR A 166 5.78 12.04 -4.82
C TYR A 166 5.58 13.06 -5.93
N LYS A 167 6.62 13.24 -6.73
CA LYS A 167 6.64 14.09 -7.93
C LYS A 167 7.57 13.43 -8.95
N PRO A 168 7.58 13.85 -10.22
CA PRO A 168 8.56 13.33 -11.18
C PRO A 168 9.97 13.38 -10.60
N SER A 169 10.68 12.25 -10.65
CA SER A 169 12.04 12.08 -10.12
C SER A 169 12.21 12.26 -8.58
N GLN A 170 11.11 12.24 -7.83
CA GLN A 170 11.14 12.27 -6.36
C GLN A 170 10.31 11.12 -5.79
N LEU A 171 10.94 10.27 -5.02
CA LEU A 171 10.36 9.04 -4.48
C LEU A 171 10.40 9.04 -2.95
N LEU A 172 9.34 8.55 -2.34
CA LEU A 172 9.35 8.13 -0.96
C LEU A 172 9.62 6.64 -0.93
N VAL A 173 10.70 6.23 -0.29
CA VAL A 173 11.17 4.84 -0.23
C VAL A 173 11.01 4.31 1.18
N GLU A 174 10.22 3.25 1.32
CA GLU A 174 10.01 2.55 2.59
C GLU A 174 11.23 1.72 2.94
N SER A 175 11.66 1.79 4.22
CA SER A 175 12.71 0.94 4.79
C SER A 175 12.09 -0.31 5.42
N MET A 176 12.57 -1.51 5.06
CA MET A 176 11.98 -2.77 5.49
C MET A 176 12.25 -3.09 6.97
N PHE A 177 13.46 -3.00 7.44
CA PHE A 177 13.86 -3.45 8.77
C PHE A 177 14.21 -2.31 9.73
N TYR A 178 13.62 -1.13 9.53
CA TYR A 178 13.91 0.07 10.32
C TYR A 178 13.78 -0.13 11.84
N HIS A 179 12.90 -1.03 12.27
CA HIS A 179 12.66 -1.32 13.69
C HIS A 179 13.81 -2.07 14.36
N PHE A 180 14.76 -2.68 13.62
CA PHE A 180 15.96 -3.29 14.17
C PHE A 180 17.12 -2.31 14.36
N ALA A 181 17.03 -1.12 13.79
CA ALA A 181 18.06 -0.09 13.97
C ALA A 181 18.12 0.42 15.41
N LYS A 182 19.24 1.00 15.82
CA LYS A 182 19.42 1.61 17.14
C LYS A 182 18.42 2.76 17.34
N LYS A 183 18.12 3.05 18.60
CA LYS A 183 17.29 4.22 18.96
C LYS A 183 17.93 5.49 18.37
N GLY A 184 17.16 6.32 17.69
CA GLY A 184 17.61 7.53 16.99
C GLY A 184 18.11 7.30 15.55
N GLU A 185 18.27 6.04 15.12
CA GLU A 185 18.63 5.68 13.73
C GLU A 185 17.49 4.97 13.00
N ARG A 186 16.28 4.98 13.55
CA ARG A 186 15.11 4.32 12.98
C ARG A 186 14.36 5.26 12.06
N PHE A 187 14.43 4.96 10.79
CA PHE A 187 13.77 5.75 9.76
C PHE A 187 12.89 4.82 8.93
N CYS A 188 11.59 5.04 8.99
CA CYS A 188 10.60 4.22 8.27
C CYS A 188 10.48 4.60 6.79
N PHE A 189 10.78 5.85 6.45
CA PHE A 189 10.82 6.32 5.07
C PHE A 189 12.05 7.16 4.79
N ASN A 190 12.54 7.07 3.54
CA ASN A 190 13.58 7.90 2.97
C ASN A 190 12.99 8.69 1.80
N PHE A 191 13.15 10.00 1.81
CA PHE A 191 12.79 10.84 0.68
C PHE A 191 13.97 10.92 -0.28
N TYR A 192 13.83 10.35 -1.48
CA TYR A 192 14.90 10.18 -2.44
C TYR A 192 14.71 11.07 -3.68
N SER A 193 15.75 11.74 -4.12
CA SER A 193 15.79 12.48 -5.38
C SER A 193 16.58 11.69 -6.43
N GLU A 194 15.93 11.29 -7.51
CA GLU A 194 16.58 10.68 -8.68
C GLU A 194 17.55 11.66 -9.32
N LYS A 195 17.13 12.94 -9.47
CA LYS A 195 17.94 13.99 -10.09
C LYS A 195 19.24 14.23 -9.36
N GLU A 196 19.23 14.23 -8.02
CA GLU A 196 20.40 14.45 -7.18
C GLU A 196 21.11 13.14 -6.79
N ASN A 197 20.50 12.00 -7.11
CA ASN A 197 20.93 10.64 -6.74
C ASN A 197 21.30 10.52 -5.24
N ARG A 198 20.43 11.07 -4.36
CA ARG A 198 20.66 11.03 -2.91
C ARG A 198 19.36 11.07 -2.11
N VAL A 199 19.46 10.63 -0.85
CA VAL A 199 18.41 10.82 0.15
C VAL A 199 18.42 12.28 0.60
N LEU A 200 17.28 12.96 0.46
CA LEU A 200 17.09 14.36 0.88
C LEU A 200 16.79 14.46 2.37
N SER A 201 15.93 13.58 2.86
CA SER A 201 15.49 13.54 4.25
C SER A 201 14.97 12.15 4.65
N ARG A 202 14.70 11.97 5.94
CA ARG A 202 14.19 10.72 6.50
C ARG A 202 13.05 10.97 7.47
N MET A 203 12.03 10.11 7.47
CA MET A 203 11.00 10.10 8.47
C MET A 203 11.39 9.20 9.63
N SER A 204 11.50 9.76 10.82
CA SER A 204 11.78 8.98 12.04
C SER A 204 10.59 8.12 12.45
N CYS A 205 10.90 6.96 12.99
CA CYS A 205 9.97 6.09 13.66
C CYS A 205 9.96 6.37 15.17
N ASP A 206 8.77 6.57 15.73
CA ASP A 206 8.59 6.91 17.16
C ASP A 206 8.57 5.68 18.08
N TYR A 207 8.95 4.52 17.58
CA TYR A 207 8.89 3.29 18.36
C TYR A 207 10.00 3.20 19.42
N PRO A 208 9.63 2.97 20.70
CA PRO A 208 10.58 3.09 21.80
C PRO A 208 11.54 1.89 21.99
N LEU A 209 11.22 0.71 21.48
CA LEU A 209 11.91 -0.53 21.82
C LEU A 209 12.30 -1.36 20.59
N ILE A 210 13.37 -2.16 20.69
CA ILE A 210 13.82 -3.10 19.65
C ILE A 210 13.15 -4.45 19.88
N PRO A 211 12.34 -4.97 18.96
CA PRO A 211 11.83 -6.34 19.09
C PRO A 211 13.00 -7.33 19.03
N LYS A 212 13.01 -8.28 19.94
CA LYS A 212 14.02 -9.36 19.94
C LYS A 212 13.85 -10.37 18.79
N LYS A 213 12.71 -10.33 18.12
CA LYS A 213 12.37 -11.20 16.98
C LYS A 213 11.73 -10.40 15.87
N MET A 214 11.83 -10.92 14.63
CA MET A 214 11.26 -10.30 13.44
C MET A 214 9.74 -10.13 13.58
N VAL A 215 9.26 -8.91 13.54
CA VAL A 215 7.85 -8.57 13.51
C VAL A 215 7.56 -8.02 12.13
N SER A 216 6.63 -8.64 11.43
CA SER A 216 6.18 -8.13 10.12
C SER A 216 5.29 -6.92 10.33
N VAL A 217 5.92 -5.77 10.49
CA VAL A 217 5.24 -4.47 10.55
C VAL A 217 5.83 -3.57 9.48
N ALA A 218 4.98 -2.82 8.83
CA ALA A 218 5.38 -1.88 7.79
C ALA A 218 4.75 -0.52 8.05
N PRO A 219 5.47 0.57 7.76
CA PRO A 219 4.86 1.87 7.68
C PRO A 219 3.87 1.89 6.52
N ILE A 220 3.00 2.86 6.48
CA ILE A 220 1.94 2.98 5.49
C ILE A 220 2.16 4.27 4.72
N ALA A 221 2.09 4.19 3.39
CA ALA A 221 1.96 5.36 2.55
C ALA A 221 0.88 5.12 1.49
N TYR A 222 0.10 6.14 1.21
CA TYR A 222 -0.94 6.13 0.18
C TYR A 222 -1.09 7.52 -0.44
N ASN A 223 -1.73 7.61 -1.59
CA ASN A 223 -1.98 8.87 -2.28
C ASN A 223 -3.43 9.32 -2.07
N TYR A 224 -3.62 10.58 -1.71
CA TYR A 224 -4.93 11.21 -1.65
C TYR A 224 -4.86 12.61 -2.25
N LYS A 225 -5.66 12.86 -3.30
CA LYS A 225 -5.68 14.14 -4.06
C LYS A 225 -4.31 14.60 -4.56
N GLY A 226 -3.48 13.64 -4.99
CA GLY A 226 -2.16 13.93 -5.52
C GLY A 226 -1.06 14.14 -4.47
N ASP A 227 -1.42 14.18 -3.17
CA ASP A 227 -0.47 14.29 -2.07
C ASP A 227 -0.26 12.93 -1.39
N LEU A 228 0.97 12.62 -1.01
CA LEU A 228 1.27 11.45 -0.20
C LEU A 228 0.82 11.64 1.24
N ARG A 229 0.25 10.58 1.79
CA ARG A 229 -0.04 10.39 3.20
C ARG A 229 0.87 9.32 3.74
N VAL A 230 1.41 9.53 4.94
CA VAL A 230 2.36 8.61 5.56
C VAL A 230 2.00 8.37 7.02
N LYS A 231 2.21 7.15 7.48
CA LYS A 231 2.02 6.75 8.87
C LYS A 231 3.09 5.75 9.25
N ASP A 232 3.81 6.00 10.33
CA ASP A 232 4.57 4.95 10.99
C ASP A 232 3.60 3.92 11.60
N PHE A 233 3.94 2.65 11.55
CA PHE A 233 3.11 1.59 12.10
C PHE A 233 2.73 1.85 13.58
N TRP A 234 3.64 2.42 14.35
CA TRP A 234 3.52 2.62 15.79
C TRP A 234 2.80 3.91 16.20
N CYS A 235 2.74 4.91 15.35
CA CYS A 235 2.06 6.16 15.66
C CYS A 235 0.55 6.09 15.35
N ASP A 236 -0.22 6.99 15.93
CA ASP A 236 -1.67 7.12 15.71
C ASP A 236 -2.02 8.21 14.72
N THR A 237 -1.02 8.94 14.26
CA THR A 237 -1.19 10.08 13.37
C THR A 237 -0.81 9.71 11.95
N ILE A 238 -1.69 10.01 11.01
CA ILE A 238 -1.42 10.02 9.58
C ILE A 238 -0.99 11.43 9.22
N TYR A 239 0.13 11.56 8.53
CA TYR A 239 0.67 12.84 8.11
C TYR A 239 0.51 13.03 6.61
N ARG A 240 0.27 14.27 6.16
CA ARG A 240 0.42 14.72 4.79
C ARG A 240 1.89 15.10 4.55
N VAL A 241 2.46 14.64 3.46
CA VAL A 241 3.77 15.09 2.99
C VAL A 241 3.59 16.44 2.29
N VAL A 242 4.11 17.51 2.90
CA VAL A 242 4.04 18.87 2.34
C VAL A 242 5.15 19.07 1.31
N ASP A 243 6.34 18.69 1.70
CA ASP A 243 7.56 18.70 0.91
C ASP A 243 8.55 17.64 1.46
N PRO A 244 9.74 17.47 0.88
CA PRO A 244 10.71 16.48 1.36
C PRO A 244 11.12 16.62 2.83
N TYR A 245 10.87 17.75 3.47
CA TYR A 245 11.35 18.04 4.82
C TYR A 245 10.23 18.22 5.85
N HIS A 246 8.97 18.39 5.41
CA HIS A 246 7.86 18.76 6.28
C HIS A 246 6.66 17.83 6.15
N LEU A 247 6.13 17.43 7.30
CA LEU A 247 4.93 16.63 7.47
C LEU A 247 3.90 17.41 8.28
N GLU A 248 2.66 17.43 7.83
CA GLU A 248 1.53 17.98 8.58
C GLU A 248 0.56 16.88 9.00
N SER A 249 0.10 16.92 10.25
CA SER A 249 -0.91 15.97 10.74
C SER A 249 -2.22 16.12 9.95
N HIS A 250 -2.80 15.00 9.54
CA HIS A 250 -3.99 14.92 8.72
C HIS A 250 -5.13 14.19 9.45
N VAL A 251 -4.84 13.00 9.98
CA VAL A 251 -5.80 12.18 10.73
C VAL A 251 -5.17 11.73 12.04
N ILE A 252 -5.96 11.78 13.11
CA ILE A 252 -5.61 11.17 14.40
C ILE A 252 -6.56 10.01 14.67
N ILE A 253 -5.99 8.84 14.88
CA ILE A 253 -6.72 7.61 15.18
C ILE A 253 -6.81 7.48 16.70
N ASP A 254 -7.99 7.71 17.26
CA ASP A 254 -8.23 7.47 18.67
C ASP A 254 -8.40 5.98 18.92
N ARG A 255 -7.40 5.39 19.53
CA ARG A 255 -7.38 3.98 19.88
C ARG A 255 -8.09 3.64 21.19
N GLY A 256 -8.48 4.65 21.98
CA GLY A 256 -9.08 4.46 23.30
C GLY A 256 -8.27 3.51 24.17
N LYS A 257 -8.88 2.40 24.61
CA LYS A 257 -8.24 1.38 25.45
C LYS A 257 -7.43 0.33 24.66
N PHE A 258 -7.35 0.41 23.32
CA PHE A 258 -6.46 -0.48 22.58
C PHE A 258 -4.99 -0.18 22.91
N GLU A 259 -4.26 -1.21 23.27
CA GLU A 259 -2.84 -1.08 23.59
C GLU A 259 -1.99 -0.91 22.33
N ARG A 260 -0.85 -0.24 22.49
CA ARG A 260 0.23 -0.31 21.50
C ARG A 260 0.96 -1.65 21.66
N TYR A 261 1.52 -2.14 20.56
CA TYR A 261 2.45 -3.27 20.64
C TYR A 261 3.57 -2.96 21.63
N LYS A 262 3.69 -3.81 22.67
CA LYS A 262 4.83 -3.80 23.56
C LYS A 262 5.78 -4.93 23.15
N THR A 263 7.07 -4.68 23.18
CA THR A 263 8.11 -5.61 22.68
C THR A 263 8.34 -6.82 23.56
N ASP A 264 7.89 -6.80 24.79
CA ASP A 264 7.96 -7.88 25.77
C ASP A 264 6.81 -8.90 25.67
N ASN A 265 5.90 -8.68 24.73
CA ASN A 265 4.76 -9.56 24.53
C ASN A 265 5.22 -10.93 24.01
N LYS A 266 5.25 -11.94 24.89
CA LYS A 266 5.56 -13.34 24.57
C LYS A 266 4.84 -13.89 23.33
N ALA A 267 3.67 -13.39 23.00
CA ALA A 267 2.88 -13.87 21.89
C ALA A 267 3.40 -13.42 20.51
N LEU A 268 4.06 -12.26 20.40
CA LEU A 268 4.81 -11.92 19.18
C LEU A 268 5.98 -12.90 18.96
N THR A 269 6.39 -13.60 20.01
CA THR A 269 7.54 -14.52 20.01
C THR A 269 7.18 -16.00 19.87
N THR A 270 5.95 -16.39 20.16
CA THR A 270 5.54 -17.82 20.22
C THR A 270 4.52 -18.21 19.17
N GLY A 271 4.00 -17.26 18.38
CA GLY A 271 2.92 -17.51 17.41
C GLY A 271 1.56 -17.87 18.04
N LYS A 272 1.49 -18.00 19.36
CA LYS A 272 0.23 -18.23 20.10
C LYS A 272 -0.43 -16.89 20.37
N LEU A 273 -1.64 -16.69 19.88
CA LEU A 273 -2.48 -15.52 20.17
C LEU A 273 -2.84 -15.51 21.65
N ASP A 274 -2.13 -14.69 22.43
CA ASP A 274 -2.56 -14.38 23.81
C ASP A 274 -3.90 -13.61 23.72
N PRO A 275 -4.93 -13.97 24.52
CA PRO A 275 -6.20 -13.22 24.57
C PRO A 275 -6.02 -11.71 24.78
N ARG A 276 -4.94 -11.28 25.44
CA ARG A 276 -4.56 -9.87 25.58
C ARG A 276 -4.21 -9.17 24.27
N HIS A 277 -3.87 -9.91 23.20
CA HIS A 277 -3.59 -9.35 21.87
C HIS A 277 -4.83 -8.85 21.13
N ARG A 278 -6.03 -9.27 21.56
CA ARG A 278 -7.30 -8.70 21.09
C ARG A 278 -7.41 -7.20 21.41
N MET A 279 -6.57 -6.70 22.27
CA MET A 279 -6.54 -5.30 22.69
C MET A 279 -5.49 -4.46 21.94
N VAL A 280 -4.74 -5.02 20.98
CA VAL A 280 -3.75 -4.27 20.21
C VAL A 280 -4.33 -3.80 18.89
N LEU A 281 -4.41 -2.48 18.68
CA LEU A 281 -4.77 -1.91 17.40
C LEU A 281 -3.52 -1.86 16.50
N GLY A 282 -3.46 -2.76 15.52
CA GLY A 282 -2.40 -2.79 14.51
C GLY A 282 -3.00 -2.51 13.14
N ILE A 283 -3.04 -1.25 12.71
CA ILE A 283 -3.50 -0.87 11.36
C ILE A 283 -2.38 -1.18 10.38
N SER A 284 -2.71 -1.96 9.35
CA SER A 284 -1.76 -2.45 8.36
C SER A 284 -1.95 -1.85 6.96
N ARG A 285 -3.12 -1.31 6.67
CA ARG A 285 -3.44 -0.66 5.40
C ARG A 285 -4.41 0.49 5.61
N ILE A 286 -4.25 1.54 4.81
CA ILE A 286 -5.10 2.72 4.81
C ILE A 286 -5.20 3.20 3.37
N GLU A 287 -6.41 3.55 2.96
CA GLU A 287 -6.69 4.30 1.73
C GLU A 287 -7.76 5.34 2.01
N GLU A 288 -7.76 6.41 1.23
CA GLU A 288 -8.64 7.55 1.46
C GLU A 288 -9.30 8.05 0.17
N THR A 289 -10.61 8.29 0.23
CA THR A 289 -11.41 8.96 -0.80
C THR A 289 -11.92 10.30 -0.28
N ASP A 290 -12.68 11.03 -1.08
CA ASP A 290 -13.28 12.30 -0.63
C ASP A 290 -14.24 12.11 0.54
N ARG A 291 -14.97 10.99 0.57
CA ARG A 291 -15.93 10.68 1.63
C ARG A 291 -15.40 9.73 2.69
N TYR A 292 -14.64 8.72 2.31
CA TYR A 292 -14.29 7.64 3.22
C TYR A 292 -12.79 7.56 3.51
N ILE A 293 -12.45 7.14 4.74
CA ILE A 293 -11.16 6.59 5.10
C ILE A 293 -11.36 5.11 5.37
N LEU A 294 -10.73 4.29 4.56
CA LEU A 294 -10.80 2.83 4.60
C LEU A 294 -9.54 2.30 5.27
N MET A 295 -9.70 1.43 6.25
CA MET A 295 -8.56 0.87 6.99
C MET A 295 -8.79 -0.61 7.29
N VAL A 296 -7.71 -1.35 7.46
CA VAL A 296 -7.75 -2.67 8.05
C VAL A 296 -6.77 -2.77 9.22
N SER A 297 -7.22 -3.42 10.26
CA SER A 297 -6.45 -3.74 11.46
C SER A 297 -6.49 -5.24 11.71
N ARG A 298 -5.76 -5.69 12.73
CA ARG A 298 -5.89 -7.09 13.22
C ARG A 298 -7.28 -7.43 13.75
N GLN A 299 -8.04 -6.44 14.19
CA GLN A 299 -9.41 -6.62 14.68
C GLN A 299 -10.42 -6.73 13.53
N GLY A 300 -10.09 -6.19 12.36
CA GLY A 300 -10.95 -6.23 11.19
C GLY A 300 -10.92 -4.97 10.34
N GLY A 301 -11.94 -4.85 9.50
CA GLY A 301 -12.12 -3.70 8.62
C GLY A 301 -12.69 -2.49 9.36
N ILE A 302 -12.29 -1.30 8.93
CA ILE A 302 -12.73 -0.01 9.46
C ILE A 302 -13.07 0.89 8.29
N VAL A 303 -14.25 1.51 8.32
CA VAL A 303 -14.70 2.51 7.34
C VAL A 303 -15.17 3.73 8.10
N HIS A 304 -14.46 4.84 7.95
CA HIS A 304 -14.86 6.14 8.49
C HIS A 304 -15.47 7.00 7.40
N ASP A 305 -16.72 7.42 7.59
CA ASP A 305 -17.43 8.36 6.72
C ASP A 305 -17.14 9.80 7.18
N LYS A 306 -16.34 10.52 6.43
CA LYS A 306 -15.95 11.92 6.74
C LYS A 306 -17.13 12.89 6.69
N LYS A 307 -18.20 12.55 5.94
CA LYS A 307 -19.39 13.39 5.81
C LYS A 307 -20.26 13.33 7.06
N THR A 308 -20.40 12.15 7.66
CA THR A 308 -21.25 11.94 8.85
C THR A 308 -20.46 11.86 10.16
N GLY A 309 -19.13 11.74 10.09
CA GLY A 309 -18.27 11.45 11.23
C GLY A 309 -18.43 10.04 11.79
N THR A 310 -19.19 9.17 11.11
CA THR A 310 -19.50 7.82 11.61
C THR A 310 -18.39 6.85 11.25
N THR A 311 -17.99 6.01 12.21
CA THR A 311 -17.04 4.92 11.99
C THR A 311 -17.78 3.58 12.09
N HIS A 312 -17.69 2.79 11.02
CA HIS A 312 -18.15 1.40 10.95
C HIS A 312 -16.94 0.47 11.07
N THR A 313 -17.12 -0.62 11.84
CA THR A 313 -16.11 -1.65 12.00
C THR A 313 -16.74 -3.03 11.85
N GLY A 314 -15.95 -4.00 11.47
CA GLY A 314 -16.35 -5.40 11.42
C GLY A 314 -15.16 -6.32 11.62
N GLY A 315 -15.39 -7.52 12.17
CA GLY A 315 -14.35 -8.53 12.36
C GLY A 315 -13.84 -9.14 11.06
N ILE A 316 -13.01 -10.15 11.18
CA ILE A 316 -12.48 -10.96 10.08
C ILE A 316 -13.01 -12.38 10.26
N ASN A 317 -13.58 -12.99 9.21
CA ASN A 317 -14.03 -14.38 9.22
C ASN A 317 -12.88 -15.37 8.99
N ASP A 318 -13.21 -16.67 9.03
CA ASP A 318 -12.22 -17.76 8.84
C ASP A 318 -11.56 -17.71 7.45
N ASN A 319 -12.25 -17.22 6.42
CA ASN A 319 -11.72 -17.03 5.06
C ASN A 319 -10.93 -15.71 4.91
N ARG A 320 -10.57 -15.06 6.02
CA ARG A 320 -9.86 -13.76 6.09
C ARG A 320 -10.62 -12.60 5.45
N SER A 321 -11.91 -12.71 5.18
CA SER A 321 -12.71 -11.58 4.68
C SER A 321 -13.07 -10.65 5.85
N CYS A 322 -12.91 -9.35 5.63
CA CYS A 322 -13.30 -8.30 6.57
C CYS A 322 -14.53 -7.51 6.10
N VAL A 323 -14.91 -7.66 4.83
CA VAL A 323 -16.10 -7.07 4.24
C VAL A 323 -16.93 -8.20 3.61
N MET A 324 -18.17 -8.35 4.06
CA MET A 324 -19.15 -9.21 3.42
C MET A 324 -19.65 -8.49 2.15
N GLU A 325 -19.51 -9.14 1.01
CA GLU A 325 -20.08 -8.65 -0.24
C GLU A 325 -21.55 -9.10 -0.32
N ASP A 326 -22.45 -8.20 0.02
CA ASP A 326 -23.90 -8.43 0.12
C ASP A 326 -24.69 -7.76 -1.02
N LEU A 327 -24.03 -7.30 -2.08
CA LEU A 327 -24.67 -6.75 -3.27
C LEU A 327 -24.94 -7.83 -4.33
N TYR A 328 -23.93 -8.61 -4.67
CA TYR A 328 -23.98 -9.67 -5.68
C TYR A 328 -23.92 -11.08 -5.08
N GLY A 329 -23.61 -11.20 -3.79
CA GLY A 329 -23.33 -12.49 -3.16
C GLY A 329 -22.04 -13.12 -3.69
N SER A 330 -21.10 -12.30 -4.11
CA SER A 330 -19.76 -12.70 -4.52
C SER A 330 -18.87 -13.02 -3.31
N PRO A 331 -17.69 -13.59 -3.51
CA PRO A 331 -16.72 -13.76 -2.42
C PRO A 331 -16.49 -12.44 -1.67
N GLY A 332 -16.43 -12.50 -0.34
CA GLY A 332 -16.19 -11.34 0.50
C GLY A 332 -14.81 -10.73 0.25
N ILE A 333 -14.59 -9.47 0.62
CA ILE A 333 -13.32 -8.79 0.43
C ILE A 333 -12.36 -9.14 1.55
N ARG A 334 -11.21 -9.69 1.19
CA ARG A 334 -10.21 -10.17 2.15
C ARG A 334 -9.48 -9.02 2.83
N SER A 335 -9.11 -9.21 4.08
CA SER A 335 -8.38 -8.24 4.90
C SER A 335 -6.94 -7.96 4.39
N ASP A 336 -6.35 -8.90 3.66
CA ASP A 336 -5.05 -8.73 3.04
C ASP A 336 -5.10 -7.92 1.72
N HIS A 337 -6.33 -7.70 1.19
CA HIS A 337 -6.58 -6.92 -0.02
C HIS A 337 -7.51 -5.71 0.21
N PHE A 338 -7.87 -5.41 1.46
CA PHE A 338 -8.72 -4.27 1.81
C PHE A 338 -7.96 -3.27 2.71
N PRO A 339 -7.95 -2.00 2.37
CA PRO A 339 -8.10 -1.48 1.02
C PRO A 339 -6.82 -1.71 0.21
N SER A 340 -6.89 -1.89 -1.12
CA SER A 340 -5.70 -2.17 -1.94
C SER A 340 -5.17 -0.95 -2.67
N CYS A 341 -6.03 -0.20 -3.33
CA CYS A 341 -5.70 0.98 -4.11
C CYS A 341 -6.97 1.81 -4.29
N VAL A 342 -6.85 3.13 -4.29
CA VAL A 342 -7.97 4.07 -4.45
C VAL A 342 -7.66 5.06 -5.55
N GLN A 343 -8.68 5.37 -6.36
CA GLN A 343 -8.64 6.48 -7.32
C GLN A 343 -10.01 7.17 -7.36
N GLY A 344 -10.04 8.44 -6.98
CA GLY A 344 -11.30 9.19 -6.89
C GLY A 344 -12.26 8.59 -5.86
N ASN A 345 -13.44 8.13 -6.31
CA ASN A 345 -14.45 7.47 -5.48
C ASN A 345 -14.53 5.95 -5.70
N GLU A 346 -13.49 5.36 -6.24
CA GLU A 346 -13.39 3.93 -6.47
C GLU A 346 -12.24 3.36 -5.66
N TYR A 347 -12.44 2.20 -5.04
CA TYR A 347 -11.32 1.40 -4.59
C TYR A 347 -11.25 0.10 -5.40
N TYR A 348 -10.07 -0.47 -5.47
CA TYR A 348 -9.77 -1.60 -6.32
C TYR A 348 -9.27 -2.75 -5.46
N THR A 349 -9.72 -3.95 -5.80
CA THR A 349 -9.31 -5.19 -5.17
C THR A 349 -9.42 -6.33 -6.18
N PHE A 350 -9.13 -7.55 -5.76
CA PHE A 350 -9.28 -8.72 -6.60
C PHE A 350 -9.60 -9.96 -5.77
N ARG A 351 -10.13 -10.97 -6.44
CA ARG A 351 -10.28 -12.34 -5.91
C ARG A 351 -9.86 -13.32 -6.99
N HIS A 352 -9.32 -14.47 -6.59
CA HIS A 352 -8.96 -15.52 -7.55
C HIS A 352 -10.21 -16.10 -8.21
N ALA A 353 -10.08 -16.55 -9.46
CA ALA A 353 -11.20 -17.05 -10.23
C ALA A 353 -11.90 -18.23 -9.53
N TYR A 354 -11.13 -19.17 -8.95
CA TYR A 354 -11.68 -20.33 -8.23
C TYR A 354 -12.57 -19.93 -7.06
N GLU A 355 -12.28 -18.81 -6.37
CA GLU A 355 -13.07 -18.36 -5.22
C GLU A 355 -14.51 -17.96 -5.63
N PHE A 356 -14.69 -17.41 -6.84
CA PHE A 356 -16.03 -17.12 -7.37
C PHE A 356 -16.81 -18.37 -7.70
N MET A 357 -16.14 -19.46 -8.07
CA MET A 357 -16.79 -20.74 -8.35
C MET A 357 -17.27 -21.43 -7.08
N GLU A 358 -16.54 -21.29 -5.98
CA GLU A 358 -16.85 -21.89 -4.69
C GLU A 358 -17.89 -21.09 -3.89
N GLU A 359 -17.75 -19.77 -3.82
CA GLU A 359 -18.52 -18.90 -2.92
C GLU A 359 -19.64 -18.10 -3.62
N GLY A 360 -19.71 -18.08 -4.95
CA GLY A 360 -20.55 -17.17 -5.75
C GLY A 360 -22.07 -17.45 -5.76
N ASN A 361 -22.65 -18.06 -4.72
CA ASN A 361 -24.08 -18.42 -4.65
C ASN A 361 -24.84 -17.69 -3.51
N GLY A 362 -24.31 -16.56 -3.02
CA GLY A 362 -24.94 -15.77 -1.97
C GLY A 362 -26.24 -15.07 -2.41
N LYS A 363 -27.00 -14.56 -1.43
CA LYS A 363 -28.13 -13.67 -1.70
C LYS A 363 -27.62 -12.36 -2.28
N HIS A 364 -28.30 -11.84 -3.31
CA HIS A 364 -27.97 -10.55 -3.92
C HIS A 364 -29.04 -9.49 -3.60
N THR A 365 -28.66 -8.22 -3.71
CA THR A 365 -29.54 -7.06 -3.54
C THR A 365 -29.58 -6.16 -4.77
N VAL A 366 -28.74 -6.46 -5.78
CA VAL A 366 -28.77 -5.78 -7.08
C VAL A 366 -29.94 -6.26 -7.94
N THR A 367 -30.26 -5.54 -9.01
CA THR A 367 -31.30 -5.94 -9.96
C THR A 367 -30.97 -7.27 -10.63
N ASP A 368 -32.02 -8.04 -11.00
CA ASP A 368 -31.87 -9.35 -11.64
C ASP A 368 -30.97 -9.30 -12.89
N ALA A 369 -31.15 -8.29 -13.74
CA ALA A 369 -30.31 -8.13 -14.94
C ALA A 369 -28.82 -7.99 -14.62
N ARG A 370 -28.46 -7.27 -13.54
CA ARG A 370 -27.06 -7.11 -13.11
C ARG A 370 -26.53 -8.40 -12.50
N TYR A 371 -27.36 -9.08 -11.72
CA TYR A 371 -27.01 -10.36 -11.14
C TYR A 371 -26.82 -11.44 -12.23
N ASP A 372 -27.68 -11.47 -13.25
CA ASP A 372 -27.55 -12.39 -14.38
C ASP A 372 -26.24 -12.16 -15.16
N ALA A 373 -25.86 -10.88 -15.37
CA ALA A 373 -24.58 -10.55 -15.99
C ALA A 373 -23.40 -11.05 -15.15
N PHE A 374 -23.45 -10.86 -13.83
CA PHE A 374 -22.46 -11.40 -12.89
C PHE A 374 -22.40 -12.93 -12.96
N ARG A 375 -23.56 -13.62 -12.89
CA ARG A 375 -23.62 -15.08 -12.99
C ARG A 375 -23.11 -15.63 -14.32
N LYS A 376 -23.36 -14.91 -15.41
CA LYS A 376 -22.82 -15.28 -16.73
C LYS A 376 -21.30 -15.18 -16.73
N MET A 377 -20.73 -14.12 -16.15
CA MET A 377 -19.29 -13.96 -15.99
C MET A 377 -18.71 -15.12 -15.19
N VAL A 378 -19.28 -15.42 -14.00
CA VAL A 378 -18.78 -16.52 -13.12
C VAL A 378 -18.82 -17.88 -13.86
N LYS A 379 -19.89 -18.17 -14.62
CA LYS A 379 -20.00 -19.41 -15.41
C LYS A 379 -18.93 -19.53 -16.51
N GLY A 380 -18.36 -18.42 -16.95
CA GLY A 380 -17.30 -18.39 -17.96
C GLY A 380 -15.89 -18.57 -17.41
N LEU A 381 -15.71 -18.50 -16.07
CA LEU A 381 -14.40 -18.63 -15.42
C LEU A 381 -13.94 -20.11 -15.37
N LYS A 382 -12.62 -20.27 -15.41
CA LYS A 382 -11.93 -21.50 -15.05
C LYS A 382 -11.15 -21.29 -13.74
N ALA A 383 -10.91 -22.36 -13.01
CA ALA A 383 -10.24 -22.28 -11.70
C ALA A 383 -8.81 -21.72 -11.78
N ASP A 384 -8.13 -21.96 -12.89
CA ASP A 384 -6.76 -21.56 -13.22
C ASP A 384 -6.68 -20.22 -13.99
N ASP A 385 -7.81 -19.54 -14.21
CA ASP A 385 -7.80 -18.21 -14.80
C ASP A 385 -7.14 -17.20 -13.88
N ASN A 386 -6.58 -16.14 -14.47
CA ASN A 386 -6.12 -14.96 -13.77
C ASN A 386 -7.25 -14.39 -12.88
N PRO A 387 -6.92 -13.68 -11.82
CA PRO A 387 -7.92 -13.14 -10.89
C PRO A 387 -8.97 -12.27 -11.56
N VAL A 388 -10.15 -12.26 -10.96
CA VAL A 388 -11.18 -11.27 -11.27
C VAL A 388 -10.88 -10.00 -10.49
N PHE A 389 -10.60 -8.94 -11.21
CA PHE A 389 -10.39 -7.61 -10.67
C PHE A 389 -11.74 -6.95 -10.36
N MET A 390 -11.84 -6.29 -9.21
CA MET A 390 -13.06 -5.69 -8.72
C MET A 390 -12.89 -4.17 -8.62
N ILE A 391 -13.69 -3.43 -9.37
CA ILE A 391 -13.80 -1.98 -9.30
C ILE A 391 -14.99 -1.66 -8.38
N VAL A 392 -14.71 -1.23 -7.17
CA VAL A 392 -15.72 -0.99 -6.13
C VAL A 392 -16.03 0.49 -6.07
N LYS A 393 -17.21 0.87 -6.54
CA LYS A 393 -17.70 2.25 -6.52
C LYS A 393 -18.29 2.57 -5.15
N LEU A 394 -17.74 3.57 -4.49
CA LEU A 394 -18.19 3.99 -3.17
C LEU A 394 -19.38 4.97 -3.26
N LYS A 395 -20.25 4.96 -2.27
CA LYS A 395 -21.34 5.94 -2.14
C LYS A 395 -20.79 7.37 -2.04
N LYS A 396 -21.45 8.33 -2.70
CA LYS A 396 -21.10 9.75 -2.70
C LYS A 396 -21.68 10.50 -1.49
#